data_1e4ac8c18eb829574a7b98f6776c10bb
#
_entry.id   1e4ac8c18eb829574a7b98f6776c10bb
#
_cell.length_a   1.000
_cell.length_b   1.000
_cell.length_c   1.000
_cell.angle_alpha   90.00
_cell.angle_beta   90.00
_cell.angle_gamma   90.00
#
_symmetry.space_group_name_H-M   'P 1'
#
loop_
_entity.id
_entity.type
_entity.pdbx_description
1 polymer ?
#
loop_
_entity_poly.entity_id
_entity_poly.type
_entity_poly.pdbx_seq_one_letter_code
_entity_poly.pdbx_strand_id
1 'polypeptide(L)'
;WGVIESTTRFAWADAPSRAQRILRPGDTIVGTVRPGNGSYSYVSVNGLTGSTGFAILRPRYDEVRELAYLAATSSENIERLSHLADGGAYPAVRPEVVSSTPIIIPDQKVVSAFSKAVSPLIANIEQNKHEATNLASLRDLLLPKLISGELGIGEVAQMTGAGV
;
A
#
# COMPACT_ATOMS: atom_id res chain seq x y z
N TRP A 1 6.27 1.68 6.12
CA TRP A 1 5.51 0.43 5.99
C TRP A 1 4.07 0.74 5.60
N GLY A 2 3.45 -0.13 4.79
CA GLY A 2 2.06 0.06 4.37
C GLY A 2 1.84 1.17 3.34
N VAL A 3 2.88 1.62 2.64
CA VAL A 3 2.80 2.67 1.62
C VAL A 3 3.33 2.15 0.29
N ILE A 4 2.64 2.48 -0.80
CA ILE A 4 3.18 2.36 -2.16
C ILE A 4 3.93 3.68 -2.44
N GLU A 5 5.24 3.65 -2.29
CA GLU A 5 6.08 4.87 -2.36
C GLU A 5 6.10 5.49 -3.75
N SER A 6 6.09 4.67 -4.78
CA SER A 6 6.10 5.14 -6.16
C SER A 6 5.47 4.12 -7.12
N THR A 7 4.95 4.64 -8.21
CA THR A 7 4.48 3.84 -9.35
C THR A 7 5.07 4.40 -10.63
N THR A 8 5.42 3.52 -11.57
CA THR A 8 5.93 3.92 -12.88
C THR A 8 4.96 3.44 -13.95
N ARG A 9 4.65 4.30 -14.91
CA ARG A 9 3.86 3.92 -16.09
C ARG A 9 4.77 3.40 -17.18
N PHE A 10 4.39 2.26 -17.75
CA PHE A 10 5.06 1.65 -18.89
C PHE A 10 4.05 1.44 -20.02
N ALA A 11 4.52 1.53 -21.27
CA ALA A 11 3.79 0.92 -22.37
C ALA A 11 3.78 -0.62 -22.17
N TRP A 12 2.75 -1.29 -22.67
CA TRP A 12 2.62 -2.74 -22.47
C TRP A 12 3.86 -3.53 -22.89
N ALA A 13 4.46 -3.14 -24.04
CA ALA A 13 5.65 -3.79 -24.58
C ALA A 13 6.91 -3.62 -23.72
N ASP A 14 6.97 -2.54 -22.93
CA ASP A 14 8.13 -2.15 -22.14
C ASP A 14 7.94 -2.50 -20.65
N ALA A 15 6.79 -3.09 -20.30
CA ALA A 15 6.49 -3.43 -18.92
C ALA A 15 7.46 -4.49 -18.39
N PRO A 16 7.99 -4.33 -17.15
CA PRO A 16 8.85 -5.34 -16.55
C PRO A 16 8.17 -6.71 -16.53
N SER A 17 8.91 -7.77 -16.88
CA SER A 17 8.37 -9.15 -16.93
C SER A 17 7.76 -9.62 -15.59
N ARG A 18 8.16 -9.00 -14.47
CA ARG A 18 7.63 -9.28 -13.14
C ARG A 18 6.31 -8.55 -12.84
N ALA A 19 5.89 -7.58 -13.65
CA ALA A 19 4.64 -6.83 -13.49
C ALA A 19 3.46 -7.68 -13.99
N GLN A 20 3.03 -8.66 -13.21
CA GLN A 20 2.04 -9.67 -13.62
C GLN A 20 0.79 -9.72 -12.75
N ARG A 21 0.78 -8.99 -11.63
CA ARG A 21 -0.31 -9.07 -10.65
C ARG A 21 -1.24 -7.86 -10.80
N ILE A 22 -2.37 -8.03 -11.50
CA ILE A 22 -3.38 -6.98 -11.62
C ILE A 22 -4.04 -6.76 -10.26
N LEU A 23 -3.88 -5.55 -9.72
CA LEU A 23 -4.41 -5.13 -8.42
C LEU A 23 -5.77 -4.44 -8.58
N ARG A 24 -6.60 -4.55 -7.54
CA ARG A 24 -7.91 -3.91 -7.46
C ARG A 24 -8.06 -3.22 -6.10
N PRO A 25 -8.84 -2.14 -6.01
CA PRO A 25 -9.17 -1.55 -4.71
C PRO A 25 -9.78 -2.60 -3.76
N GLY A 26 -9.29 -2.59 -2.52
CA GLY A 26 -9.64 -3.58 -1.51
C GLY A 26 -8.74 -4.81 -1.46
N ASP A 27 -7.79 -4.96 -2.41
CA ASP A 27 -6.75 -5.99 -2.28
C ASP A 27 -5.76 -5.61 -1.17
N THR A 28 -5.24 -6.63 -0.51
CA THR A 28 -4.04 -6.50 0.34
C THR A 28 -2.87 -7.16 -0.37
N ILE A 29 -1.78 -6.43 -0.54
CA ILE A 29 -0.52 -6.98 -1.05
C ILE A 29 0.46 -7.22 0.10
N VAL A 30 1.13 -8.37 0.08
CA VAL A 30 2.15 -8.74 1.06
C VAL A 30 3.38 -9.24 0.33
N GLY A 31 4.53 -8.67 0.61
CA GLY A 31 5.80 -9.09 0.04
C GLY A 31 6.16 -10.52 0.46
N THR A 32 6.49 -11.36 -0.52
CA THR A 32 6.83 -12.77 -0.27
C THR A 32 8.31 -12.97 -0.01
N VAL A 33 9.16 -12.03 -0.42
CA VAL A 33 10.62 -12.08 -0.19
C VAL A 33 10.95 -11.25 1.05
N ARG A 34 11.70 -11.82 1.97
CA ARG A 34 12.05 -11.21 3.27
C ARG A 34 10.82 -10.63 3.97
N PRO A 35 9.79 -11.45 4.23
CA PRO A 35 8.51 -10.95 4.75
C PRO A 35 8.66 -10.19 6.06
N GLY A 36 9.67 -10.50 6.88
CA GLY A 36 10.00 -9.75 8.09
C GLY A 36 10.31 -8.26 7.89
N ASN A 37 10.61 -7.84 6.64
CA ASN A 37 10.76 -6.41 6.33
C ASN A 37 9.42 -5.65 6.35
N GLY A 38 8.28 -6.34 6.46
CA GLY A 38 6.96 -5.72 6.54
C GLY A 38 6.55 -5.00 5.24
N SER A 39 6.94 -5.53 4.08
CA SER A 39 6.54 -4.98 2.78
C SER A 39 5.09 -5.36 2.48
N TYR A 40 4.15 -4.51 2.80
CA TYR A 40 2.72 -4.70 2.54
C TYR A 40 2.02 -3.37 2.26
N SER A 41 0.86 -3.44 1.62
CA SER A 41 -0.03 -2.28 1.48
C SER A 41 -1.48 -2.70 1.25
N TYR A 42 -2.39 -1.81 1.64
CA TYR A 42 -3.77 -1.83 1.16
C TYR A 42 -3.82 -1.14 -0.19
N VAL A 43 -4.55 -1.71 -1.14
CA VAL A 43 -4.72 -1.13 -2.48
C VAL A 43 -5.99 -0.28 -2.48
N SER A 44 -5.83 1.02 -2.61
CA SER A 44 -6.94 1.99 -2.61
C SER A 44 -7.30 2.51 -4.01
N VAL A 45 -6.41 2.33 -5.01
CA VAL A 45 -6.56 2.89 -6.35
C VAL A 45 -6.62 1.82 -7.43
N ASN A 46 -7.26 2.15 -8.55
CA ASN A 46 -7.32 1.31 -9.74
C ASN A 46 -6.09 1.44 -10.62
N GLY A 47 -5.89 0.46 -11.52
CA GLY A 47 -4.91 0.52 -12.61
C GLY A 47 -3.49 0.15 -12.18
N LEU A 48 -3.32 -0.38 -11.00
CA LEU A 48 -2.01 -0.85 -10.53
C LEU A 48 -1.73 -2.29 -10.97
N THR A 49 -0.47 -2.56 -11.28
CA THR A 49 0.06 -3.90 -11.49
C THR A 49 1.23 -4.13 -10.53
N GLY A 50 1.12 -5.15 -9.71
CA GLY A 50 2.14 -5.54 -8.76
C GLY A 50 3.14 -6.54 -9.34
N SER A 51 4.33 -6.60 -8.74
CA SER A 51 5.33 -7.61 -9.03
C SER A 51 4.89 -9.00 -8.59
N THR A 52 5.42 -10.04 -9.24
CA THR A 52 5.31 -11.46 -8.81
C THR A 52 5.86 -11.72 -7.40
N GLY A 53 6.66 -10.80 -6.86
CA GLY A 53 7.15 -10.85 -5.48
C GLY A 53 6.11 -10.49 -4.41
N PHE A 54 4.84 -10.23 -4.81
CA PHE A 54 3.75 -10.01 -3.87
C PHE A 54 2.73 -11.16 -3.92
N ALA A 55 2.28 -11.59 -2.76
CA ALA A 55 1.01 -12.29 -2.60
C ALA A 55 -0.11 -11.26 -2.60
N ILE A 56 -1.23 -11.58 -3.27
CA ILE A 56 -2.42 -10.72 -3.30
C ILE A 56 -3.53 -11.45 -2.55
N LEU A 57 -4.00 -10.83 -1.48
CA LEU A 57 -5.18 -11.27 -0.78
C LEU A 57 -6.37 -10.44 -1.30
N ARG A 58 -7.28 -11.13 -1.98
CA ARG A 58 -8.52 -10.55 -2.50
C ARG A 58 -9.70 -11.20 -1.82
N PRO A 59 -10.28 -10.53 -0.83
CA PRO A 59 -11.46 -11.03 -0.16
C PRO A 59 -12.62 -11.24 -1.13
N ARG A 60 -13.40 -12.30 -0.90
CA ARG A 60 -14.57 -12.60 -1.72
C ARG A 60 -15.71 -11.61 -1.46
N TYR A 61 -15.79 -11.11 -0.23
CA TYR A 61 -16.81 -10.16 0.22
C TYR A 61 -16.16 -8.86 0.68
N ASP A 62 -16.74 -7.75 0.30
CA ASP A 62 -16.21 -6.41 0.60
C ASP A 62 -16.11 -6.15 2.11
N GLU A 63 -17.04 -6.66 2.87
CA GLU A 63 -17.14 -6.48 4.33
C GLU A 63 -15.97 -7.11 5.13
N VAL A 64 -15.19 -8.00 4.52
CA VAL A 64 -14.03 -8.63 5.17
C VAL A 64 -12.68 -8.06 4.70
N ARG A 65 -12.68 -7.00 3.87
CA ARG A 65 -11.45 -6.41 3.33
C ARG A 65 -10.51 -5.90 4.41
N GLU A 66 -11.06 -5.10 5.32
CA GLU A 66 -10.31 -4.49 6.40
C GLU A 66 -9.81 -5.54 7.40
N LEU A 67 -10.65 -6.54 7.67
CA LEU A 67 -10.28 -7.65 8.54
C LEU A 67 -9.14 -8.47 7.93
N ALA A 68 -9.20 -8.76 6.63
CA ALA A 68 -8.15 -9.47 5.91
C ALA A 68 -6.84 -8.65 5.88
N TYR A 69 -6.95 -7.34 5.63
CA TYR A 69 -5.80 -6.44 5.67
C TYR A 69 -5.13 -6.44 7.05
N LEU A 70 -5.87 -6.19 8.10
CA LEU A 70 -5.33 -6.09 9.45
C LEU A 70 -4.75 -7.44 9.93
N ALA A 71 -5.41 -8.56 9.61
CA ALA A 71 -4.89 -9.88 9.95
C ALA A 71 -3.59 -10.21 9.20
N ALA A 72 -3.54 -9.93 7.89
CA ALA A 72 -2.38 -10.24 7.07
C ALA A 72 -1.16 -9.37 7.42
N THR A 73 -1.39 -8.15 7.92
CA THR A 73 -0.34 -7.17 8.19
C THR A 73 -0.05 -6.97 9.67
N SER A 74 -0.68 -7.75 10.55
CA SER A 74 -0.38 -7.73 11.98
C SER A 74 1.08 -8.12 12.24
N SER A 75 1.66 -7.57 13.31
CA SER A 75 3.04 -7.87 13.72
C SER A 75 3.27 -9.36 13.91
N GLU A 76 2.30 -10.04 14.54
CA GLU A 76 2.36 -11.48 14.79
C GLU A 76 2.37 -12.28 13.47
N ASN A 77 1.57 -11.86 12.48
CA ASN A 77 1.56 -12.56 11.19
C ASN A 77 2.82 -12.28 10.38
N ILE A 78 3.35 -11.06 10.39
CA ILE A 78 4.61 -10.73 9.73
C ILE A 78 5.76 -11.53 10.36
N GLU A 79 5.81 -11.64 11.67
CA GLU A 79 6.78 -12.48 12.38
C GLU A 79 6.61 -13.96 12.02
N ARG A 80 5.39 -14.48 12.02
CA ARG A 80 5.08 -15.84 11.57
C ARG A 80 5.58 -16.09 10.15
N LEU A 81 5.31 -15.18 9.21
CA LEU A 81 5.77 -15.29 7.82
C LEU A 81 7.30 -15.26 7.74
N SER A 82 7.95 -14.46 8.58
CA SER A 82 9.41 -14.40 8.66
C SER A 82 10.02 -15.73 9.11
N HIS A 83 9.41 -16.38 10.10
CA HIS A 83 9.84 -17.71 10.57
C HIS A 83 9.57 -18.83 9.57
N LEU A 84 8.54 -18.70 8.74
CA LEU A 84 8.21 -19.68 7.69
C LEU A 84 8.97 -19.45 6.39
N ALA A 85 9.72 -18.35 6.29
CA ALA A 85 10.50 -18.03 5.10
C ALA A 85 11.75 -18.92 5.01
N ASP A 86 11.95 -19.50 3.84
CA ASP A 86 13.08 -20.38 3.53
C ASP A 86 13.92 -19.77 2.39
N GLY A 87 15.20 -20.15 2.27
CA GLY A 87 16.06 -19.70 1.17
C GLY A 87 17.31 -18.91 1.57
N GLY A 88 17.85 -19.10 2.76
CA GLY A 88 19.17 -18.56 3.15
C GLY A 88 19.25 -17.03 3.07
N ALA A 89 20.10 -16.50 2.18
CA ALA A 89 20.33 -15.06 2.05
C ALA A 89 19.10 -14.28 1.54
N TYR A 90 18.16 -14.94 0.87
CA TYR A 90 16.91 -14.38 0.34
C TYR A 90 15.71 -15.20 0.79
N PRO A 91 15.42 -15.24 2.10
CA PRO A 91 14.31 -16.02 2.61
C PRO A 91 12.98 -15.55 1.99
N ALA A 92 12.18 -16.49 1.53
CA ALA A 92 10.91 -16.21 0.90
C ALA A 92 9.83 -17.21 1.33
N VAL A 93 8.58 -16.76 1.29
CA VAL A 93 7.40 -17.61 1.48
C VAL A 93 6.66 -17.76 0.16
N ARG A 94 5.95 -18.87 -0.01
CA ARG A 94 5.03 -19.02 -1.13
C ARG A 94 3.77 -18.19 -0.89
N PRO A 95 3.11 -17.68 -1.94
CA PRO A 95 1.85 -16.93 -1.80
C PRO A 95 0.77 -17.69 -1.01
N GLU A 96 0.75 -19.01 -1.09
CA GLU A 96 -0.19 -19.89 -0.37
C GLU A 96 0.03 -19.80 1.16
N VAL A 97 1.27 -19.61 1.60
CA VAL A 97 1.58 -19.43 3.03
C VAL A 97 1.01 -18.10 3.54
N VAL A 98 1.02 -17.05 2.71
CA VAL A 98 0.40 -15.79 3.04
C VAL A 98 -1.12 -15.93 3.08
N SER A 99 -1.73 -16.60 2.09
CA SER A 99 -3.18 -16.80 2.04
C SER A 99 -3.71 -17.75 3.12
N SER A 100 -2.84 -18.56 3.72
CA SER A 100 -3.18 -19.43 4.87
C SER A 100 -3.01 -18.75 6.23
N THR A 101 -2.91 -17.40 6.26
CA THR A 101 -2.87 -16.64 7.52
C THR A 101 -4.08 -17.01 8.38
N PRO A 102 -3.88 -17.49 9.62
CA PRO A 102 -4.99 -17.79 10.52
C PRO A 102 -5.77 -16.53 10.86
N ILE A 103 -7.08 -16.60 10.72
CA ILE A 103 -7.98 -15.49 11.03
C ILE A 103 -9.22 -16.02 11.71
N ILE A 104 -9.67 -15.32 12.74
CA ILE A 104 -10.97 -15.58 13.36
C ILE A 104 -12.01 -14.80 12.52
N ILE A 105 -12.96 -15.51 11.94
CA ILE A 105 -14.08 -14.88 11.23
C ILE A 105 -15.26 -14.86 12.20
N PRO A 106 -15.64 -13.68 12.71
CA PRO A 106 -16.82 -13.54 13.57
C PRO A 106 -18.11 -13.77 12.77
N ASP A 107 -19.25 -13.74 13.48
CA ASP A 107 -20.53 -13.76 12.78
C ASP A 107 -20.73 -12.51 11.88
N GLN A 108 -21.63 -12.61 10.92
CA GLN A 108 -21.85 -11.58 9.90
C GLN A 108 -22.21 -10.20 10.50
N LYS A 109 -22.90 -10.16 11.65
CA LYS A 109 -23.28 -8.90 12.29
C LYS A 109 -22.06 -8.18 12.86
N VAL A 110 -21.15 -8.93 13.46
CA VAL A 110 -19.89 -8.38 14.01
C VAL A 110 -18.96 -7.95 12.88
N VAL A 111 -18.82 -8.74 11.82
CA VAL A 111 -18.03 -8.38 10.63
C VAL A 111 -18.57 -7.09 10.00
N SER A 112 -19.89 -6.97 9.80
CA SER A 112 -20.49 -5.77 9.22
C SER A 112 -20.32 -4.54 10.12
N ALA A 113 -20.48 -4.68 11.44
CA ALA A 113 -20.23 -3.59 12.39
C ALA A 113 -18.76 -3.15 12.37
N PHE A 114 -17.84 -4.12 12.36
CA PHE A 114 -16.40 -3.86 12.26
C PHE A 114 -16.05 -3.12 10.96
N SER A 115 -16.49 -3.61 9.81
CA SER A 115 -16.24 -2.97 8.52
C SER A 115 -16.77 -1.52 8.51
N LYS A 116 -18.01 -1.28 8.97
CA LYS A 116 -18.57 0.08 9.07
C LYS A 116 -17.72 1.03 9.93
N ALA A 117 -17.11 0.52 10.99
CA ALA A 117 -16.27 1.33 11.87
C ALA A 117 -14.87 1.56 11.28
N VAL A 118 -14.28 0.56 10.62
CA VAL A 118 -12.87 0.55 10.24
C VAL A 118 -12.65 1.05 8.80
N SER A 119 -13.58 0.77 7.87
CA SER A 119 -13.45 1.24 6.47
C SER A 119 -13.17 2.75 6.34
N PRO A 120 -13.89 3.66 7.03
CA PRO A 120 -13.60 5.08 6.93
C PRO A 120 -12.23 5.45 7.51
N LEU A 121 -11.75 4.73 8.51
CA LEU A 121 -10.42 4.96 9.08
C LEU A 121 -9.32 4.58 8.08
N ILE A 122 -9.44 3.42 7.44
CA ILE A 122 -8.50 3.01 6.38
C ILE A 122 -8.57 3.97 5.19
N ALA A 123 -9.76 4.38 4.76
CA ALA A 123 -9.92 5.36 3.69
C ALA A 123 -9.20 6.68 4.01
N ASN A 124 -9.35 7.20 5.23
CA ASN A 124 -8.65 8.41 5.67
C ASN A 124 -7.13 8.22 5.71
N ILE A 125 -6.65 7.06 6.17
CA ILE A 125 -5.22 6.74 6.15
C ILE A 125 -4.68 6.76 4.71
N GLU A 126 -5.38 6.13 3.78
CA GLU A 126 -4.97 6.09 2.38
C GLU A 126 -5.02 7.49 1.73
N GLN A 127 -6.03 8.28 2.03
CA GLN A 127 -6.11 9.67 1.56
C GLN A 127 -4.93 10.50 2.08
N ASN A 128 -4.63 10.43 3.37
CA ASN A 128 -3.51 11.13 3.98
C ASN A 128 -2.15 10.72 3.38
N LYS A 129 -1.97 9.43 3.04
CA LYS A 129 -0.77 8.95 2.34
C LYS A 129 -0.62 9.58 0.95
N HIS A 130 -1.72 9.63 0.18
CA HIS A 130 -1.72 10.28 -1.13
C HIS A 130 -1.41 11.77 -1.03
N GLU A 131 -2.02 12.45 -0.07
CA GLU A 131 -1.77 13.88 0.18
C GLU A 131 -0.31 14.13 0.58
N ALA A 132 0.24 13.33 1.50
CA ALA A 132 1.64 13.42 1.89
C ALA A 132 2.60 13.21 0.69
N THR A 133 2.29 12.26 -0.19
CA THR A 133 3.08 12.00 -1.41
C THR A 133 3.00 13.19 -2.37
N ASN A 134 1.82 13.78 -2.55
CA ASN A 134 1.64 14.95 -3.40
C ASN A 134 2.38 16.17 -2.85
N LEU A 135 2.28 16.41 -1.53
CA LEU A 135 2.99 17.50 -0.86
C LEU A 135 4.51 17.33 -0.95
N ALA A 136 5.02 16.11 -0.78
CA ALA A 136 6.44 15.82 -0.97
C ALA A 136 6.88 16.12 -2.42
N SER A 137 6.09 15.71 -3.41
CA SER A 137 6.37 15.99 -4.82
C SER A 137 6.37 17.49 -5.13
N LEU A 138 5.41 18.24 -4.58
CA LEU A 138 5.36 19.69 -4.70
C LEU A 138 6.57 20.37 -4.05
N ARG A 139 6.94 19.94 -2.85
CA ARG A 139 8.15 20.44 -2.18
C ARG A 139 9.39 20.22 -3.05
N ASP A 140 9.57 19.02 -3.56
CA ASP A 140 10.76 18.63 -4.33
C ASP A 140 10.81 19.36 -5.70
N LEU A 141 9.65 19.74 -6.25
CA LEU A 141 9.56 20.57 -7.45
C LEU A 141 9.87 22.05 -7.16
N LEU A 142 9.38 22.59 -6.07
CA LEU A 142 9.46 24.02 -5.76
C LEU A 142 10.77 24.42 -5.08
N LEU A 143 11.32 23.56 -4.23
CA LEU A 143 12.50 23.89 -3.43
C LEU A 143 13.73 24.28 -4.28
N PRO A 144 14.09 23.57 -5.36
CA PRO A 144 15.21 23.98 -6.21
C PRO A 144 14.98 25.33 -6.87
N LYS A 145 13.75 25.65 -7.28
CA LYS A 145 13.38 26.90 -7.95
C LYS A 145 13.41 28.10 -7.00
N LEU A 146 13.02 27.88 -5.75
CA LEU A 146 13.14 28.90 -4.71
C LEU A 146 14.60 29.17 -4.34
N ILE A 147 15.42 28.14 -4.22
CA ILE A 147 16.85 28.27 -3.89
C ILE A 147 17.61 28.96 -5.02
N SER A 148 17.29 28.66 -6.28
CA SER A 148 17.91 29.30 -7.45
C SER A 148 17.42 30.72 -7.71
N GLY A 149 16.35 31.18 -7.05
CA GLY A 149 15.73 32.47 -7.30
C GLY A 149 14.90 32.53 -8.58
N GLU A 150 14.66 31.38 -9.25
CA GLU A 150 13.77 31.28 -10.41
C GLU A 150 12.31 31.58 -10.04
N LEU A 151 11.92 31.27 -8.80
CA LEU A 151 10.62 31.60 -8.22
C LEU A 151 10.80 32.46 -6.98
N GLY A 152 10.10 33.59 -6.92
CA GLY A 152 10.02 34.44 -5.72
C GLY A 152 9.02 33.88 -4.70
N ILE A 153 9.29 34.10 -3.41
CA ILE A 153 8.39 33.65 -2.31
C ILE A 153 6.98 34.25 -2.47
N GLY A 154 6.86 35.50 -2.96
CA GLY A 154 5.57 36.16 -3.19
C GLY A 154 4.74 35.49 -4.30
N GLU A 155 5.38 34.96 -5.33
CA GLU A 155 4.70 34.25 -6.42
C GLU A 155 4.15 32.90 -5.94
N VAL A 156 4.90 32.19 -5.13
CA VAL A 156 4.45 30.93 -4.53
C VAL A 156 3.28 31.14 -3.58
N ALA A 157 3.32 32.20 -2.76
CA ALA A 157 2.21 32.54 -1.86
C ALA A 157 0.89 32.80 -2.62
N GLN A 158 0.97 33.47 -3.79
CA GLN A 158 -0.20 33.69 -4.65
C GLN A 158 -0.72 32.39 -5.27
N MET A 159 0.16 31.46 -5.70
CA MET A 159 -0.22 30.18 -6.29
C MET A 159 -0.87 29.23 -5.26
N THR A 160 -0.47 29.31 -4.01
CA THR A 160 -0.96 28.42 -2.93
C THR A 160 -2.18 28.98 -2.20
N GLY A 161 -2.62 30.21 -2.51
CA GLY A 161 -3.71 30.89 -1.81
C GLY A 161 -3.38 31.24 -0.36
N ALA A 162 -2.13 31.13 0.06
CA ALA A 162 -1.64 31.57 1.35
C ALA A 162 -1.39 33.08 1.29
N GLY A 163 -2.48 33.84 1.31
CA GLY A 163 -2.42 35.30 1.49
C GLY A 163 -1.87 35.61 2.89
N VAL A 164 -0.83 36.41 2.95
CA VAL A 164 -0.32 37.07 4.18
C VAL A 164 -1.30 38.16 4.57
#